data_6060fb0f7225c679910bcd4ba5d20400
#
_entry.id   6060fb0f7225c679910bcd4ba5d20400
#
_cell.length_a   1.000
_cell.length_b   1.000
_cell.length_c   1.000
_cell.angle_alpha   90.00
_cell.angle_beta   90.00
_cell.angle_gamma   90.00
#
_symmetry.space_group_name_H-M   'P 1'
#
loop_
_entity.id
_entity.type
_entity.pdbx_description
1 polymer ?
#
loop_
_entity_poly.entity_id
_entity_poly.type
_entity_poly.pdbx_seq_one_letter_code
_entity_poly.pdbx_strand_id
1 'polypeptide(L)'
;MPVYAKPSMTTLRSLLTPDKPDAPSPHLDRVTPIAAMPGGEIDIHGQHLDPRGAHLPRATIGDISASIILSRPARATIRVPEGAISGDLVFHRSPAESNPINLRIAVPMAENLHPVANPAVDSDGNVYATVSGERGQAVPVSIFQIQRDFQMRPFVRELLNATGLAFGPDGYLYVSSRAEGTVYRVSPEGAISTYAEGMGIATGIAFDRDGNLFVGDRSGTIFKIGRANPDGTSGEIFVYATLEPSIAAYHLAFNDAGTLFVTGPTTSSNQAIHTIDRDGNTTVFYQGLGRAQGIAFDVSGNLYVAASLRGQRGIIRVNPRHEATLAISGNNLVGLAFLEDGNATLATRDALYHVSLDIEGRRLI
;
A
#
# COMPACT_ATOMS: atom_id res chain seq x y z
N MET A 1 -62.02 -39.28 38.55
CA MET A 1 -61.80 -37.97 37.96
C MET A 1 -60.51 -37.43 38.51
N PRO A 2 -59.42 -37.23 37.76
CA PRO A 2 -58.21 -36.67 38.24
C PRO A 2 -58.33 -35.13 38.19
N VAL A 3 -57.98 -34.50 39.33
CA VAL A 3 -57.91 -33.03 39.48
C VAL A 3 -56.62 -32.51 38.85
N TYR A 4 -56.74 -31.73 37.79
CA TYR A 4 -55.66 -31.02 37.19
C TYR A 4 -55.24 -29.84 38.07
N ALA A 5 -54.03 -29.90 38.66
CA ALA A 5 -53.43 -28.77 39.38
C ALA A 5 -53.01 -27.70 38.36
N LYS A 6 -53.48 -26.46 38.53
CA LYS A 6 -53.01 -25.29 37.76
C LYS A 6 -51.55 -25.01 38.06
N PRO A 7 -50.67 -24.78 37.09
CA PRO A 7 -49.31 -24.39 37.35
C PRO A 7 -49.26 -23.01 38.00
N SER A 8 -48.49 -22.89 39.07
CA SER A 8 -48.30 -21.68 39.84
C SER A 8 -47.62 -20.59 38.99
N MET A 9 -48.12 -19.36 39.12
CA MET A 9 -47.60 -18.17 38.42
C MET A 9 -46.15 -17.78 38.76
N THR A 10 -45.50 -18.54 39.63
CA THR A 10 -44.11 -18.30 40.08
C THR A 10 -43.08 -18.78 39.09
N THR A 11 -43.43 -19.64 38.13
CA THR A 11 -42.47 -20.26 37.20
C THR A 11 -42.22 -19.41 35.95
N LEU A 12 -43.03 -18.40 35.67
CA LEU A 12 -42.86 -17.52 34.50
C LEU A 12 -42.02 -16.25 34.76
N ARG A 13 -41.72 -15.94 36.03
CA ARG A 13 -40.91 -14.76 36.41
C ARG A 13 -39.41 -15.01 36.31
N SER A 14 -38.97 -16.25 36.24
CA SER A 14 -37.52 -16.57 36.16
C SER A 14 -36.93 -16.48 34.73
N LEU A 15 -37.78 -16.30 33.69
CA LEU A 15 -37.34 -16.15 32.30
C LEU A 15 -37.17 -14.69 31.85
N LEU A 16 -37.52 -13.73 32.74
CA LEU A 16 -37.38 -12.29 32.49
C LEU A 16 -36.52 -11.64 33.59
N THR A 17 -35.41 -12.26 33.93
CA THR A 17 -34.40 -11.51 34.69
C THR A 17 -33.76 -10.51 33.71
N PRO A 18 -33.87 -9.19 33.97
CA PRO A 18 -33.07 -8.23 33.20
C PRO A 18 -31.60 -8.62 33.35
N ASP A 19 -30.87 -8.57 32.27
CA ASP A 19 -29.42 -8.75 32.30
C ASP A 19 -28.84 -7.97 33.47
N LYS A 20 -28.03 -8.66 34.31
CA LYS A 20 -27.39 -8.03 35.49
C LYS A 20 -26.72 -6.73 35.04
N PRO A 21 -27.00 -5.58 35.73
CA PRO A 21 -26.41 -4.29 35.35
C PRO A 21 -24.89 -4.19 35.53
N ASP A 22 -24.25 -5.20 36.12
CA ASP A 22 -22.84 -5.19 36.54
C ASP A 22 -21.86 -5.98 35.61
N ALA A 23 -22.23 -6.26 34.38
CA ALA A 23 -21.22 -6.86 33.50
C ALA A 23 -20.25 -5.79 32.98
N PRO A 24 -18.94 -6.04 33.10
CA PRO A 24 -17.94 -5.04 32.74
C PRO A 24 -18.07 -4.63 31.24
N SER A 25 -17.97 -3.32 31.04
CA SER A 25 -18.01 -2.72 29.69
C SER A 25 -16.81 -3.18 28.85
N PRO A 26 -16.93 -3.29 27.53
CA PRO A 26 -15.79 -3.52 26.67
C PRO A 26 -14.81 -2.34 26.80
N HIS A 27 -13.52 -2.64 26.71
CA HIS A 27 -12.46 -1.63 26.73
C HIS A 27 -11.46 -1.93 25.62
N LEU A 28 -11.10 -0.90 24.83
CA LEU A 28 -10.11 -1.00 23.78
C LEU A 28 -8.78 -0.44 24.26
N ASP A 29 -7.75 -1.29 24.30
CA ASP A 29 -6.39 -0.88 24.68
C ASP A 29 -5.63 -0.32 23.47
N ARG A 30 -5.73 -1.01 22.32
CA ARG A 30 -5.07 -0.64 21.07
C ARG A 30 -5.67 -1.35 19.86
N VAL A 31 -5.39 -0.83 18.67
CA VAL A 31 -5.70 -1.46 17.39
C VAL A 31 -4.42 -1.67 16.57
N THR A 32 -4.44 -2.66 15.68
CA THR A 32 -3.29 -2.97 14.83
C THR A 32 -3.77 -3.47 13.46
N PRO A 33 -3.38 -2.81 12.35
CA PRO A 33 -2.76 -1.48 12.30
C PRO A 33 -3.76 -0.37 12.64
N ILE A 34 -3.27 0.86 12.85
CA ILE A 34 -4.12 2.04 13.09
C ILE A 34 -4.71 2.60 11.77
N ALA A 35 -4.14 2.21 10.62
CA ALA A 35 -4.56 2.66 9.31
C ALA A 35 -5.01 1.48 8.45
N ALA A 36 -6.06 1.68 7.64
CA ALA A 36 -6.55 0.64 6.74
C ALA A 36 -7.26 1.23 5.52
N MET A 37 -7.40 0.41 4.50
CA MET A 37 -8.30 0.65 3.36
C MET A 37 -9.65 -0.03 3.60
N PRO A 38 -10.71 0.33 2.89
CA PRO A 38 -11.91 -0.47 2.77
C PRO A 38 -11.58 -1.93 2.42
N GLY A 39 -12.24 -2.88 3.07
CA GLY A 39 -11.94 -4.32 2.95
C GLY A 39 -10.72 -4.80 3.74
N GLY A 40 -9.91 -3.92 4.30
CA GLY A 40 -8.79 -4.25 5.19
C GLY A 40 -9.25 -4.78 6.55
N GLU A 41 -8.40 -5.55 7.21
CA GLU A 41 -8.68 -6.13 8.52
C GLU A 41 -7.88 -5.44 9.62
N ILE A 42 -8.52 -5.16 10.75
CA ILE A 42 -7.93 -4.50 11.92
C ILE A 42 -8.13 -5.41 13.13
N ASP A 43 -7.04 -5.70 13.83
CA ASP A 43 -7.07 -6.37 15.11
C ASP A 43 -7.27 -5.37 16.25
N ILE A 44 -8.27 -5.61 17.06
CA ILE A 44 -8.60 -4.88 18.27
C ILE A 44 -8.08 -5.68 19.45
N HIS A 45 -7.29 -5.08 20.31
CA HIS A 45 -6.85 -5.64 21.59
C HIS A 45 -7.52 -4.88 22.72
N GLY A 46 -7.99 -5.62 23.74
CA GLY A 46 -8.73 -4.99 24.82
C GLY A 46 -9.29 -6.00 25.81
N GLN A 47 -10.37 -5.63 26.46
CA GLN A 47 -11.04 -6.46 27.45
C GLN A 47 -12.53 -6.55 27.15
N HIS A 48 -13.13 -7.69 27.49
CA HIS A 48 -14.58 -7.93 27.34
C HIS A 48 -15.11 -7.75 25.92
N LEU A 49 -14.33 -8.23 24.92
CA LEU A 49 -14.69 -8.14 23.51
C LEU A 49 -15.48 -9.37 23.01
N ASP A 50 -15.72 -10.37 23.83
CA ASP A 50 -16.50 -11.59 23.53
C ASP A 50 -18.02 -11.35 23.53
N PRO A 51 -18.81 -12.21 22.89
CA PRO A 51 -20.27 -12.16 22.96
C PRO A 51 -20.79 -12.25 24.40
N ARG A 52 -21.91 -11.58 24.69
CA ARG A 52 -22.60 -11.64 25.97
C ARG A 52 -23.92 -12.35 25.83
N GLY A 53 -24.01 -13.56 26.36
CA GLY A 53 -25.21 -14.39 26.24
C GLY A 53 -25.58 -14.64 24.78
N ALA A 54 -26.82 -14.30 24.39
CA ALA A 54 -27.31 -14.42 23.03
C ALA A 54 -26.99 -13.20 22.13
N HIS A 55 -26.43 -12.13 22.69
CA HIS A 55 -26.17 -10.89 21.97
C HIS A 55 -24.77 -10.92 21.34
N LEU A 56 -24.70 -10.87 20.01
CA LEU A 56 -23.46 -10.70 19.29
C LEU A 56 -22.96 -9.25 19.42
N PRO A 57 -21.65 -9.05 19.59
CA PRO A 57 -21.07 -7.72 19.59
C PRO A 57 -21.19 -7.05 18.21
N ARG A 58 -21.12 -5.74 18.17
CA ARG A 58 -21.05 -4.92 16.97
C ARG A 58 -19.86 -3.99 17.06
N ALA A 59 -19.37 -3.52 15.95
CA ALA A 59 -18.35 -2.49 15.87
C ALA A 59 -18.79 -1.42 14.86
N THR A 60 -18.45 -0.17 15.13
CA THR A 60 -18.69 0.94 14.19
C THR A 60 -17.40 1.73 13.99
N ILE A 61 -17.23 2.29 12.80
CA ILE A 61 -16.20 3.30 12.49
C ILE A 61 -16.98 4.56 12.12
N GLY A 62 -16.96 5.58 13.00
CA GLY A 62 -17.95 6.65 12.94
C GLY A 62 -19.35 6.06 13.01
N ASP A 63 -20.21 6.42 12.05
CA ASP A 63 -21.58 5.94 11.98
C ASP A 63 -21.76 4.64 11.16
N ILE A 64 -20.68 4.08 10.59
CA ILE A 64 -20.76 2.93 9.70
C ILE A 64 -20.44 1.64 10.45
N SER A 65 -21.33 0.63 10.33
CA SER A 65 -21.14 -0.69 10.95
C SER A 65 -20.01 -1.45 10.27
N ALA A 66 -19.05 -1.94 11.07
CA ALA A 66 -17.97 -2.82 10.63
C ALA A 66 -18.28 -4.28 10.93
N SER A 67 -17.95 -5.17 9.99
CA SER A 67 -18.12 -6.61 10.18
C SER A 67 -17.09 -7.16 11.16
N ILE A 68 -17.53 -7.85 12.21
CA ILE A 68 -16.66 -8.56 13.13
C ILE A 68 -16.37 -9.95 12.55
N ILE A 69 -15.09 -10.25 12.29
CA ILE A 69 -14.62 -11.54 11.76
C ILE A 69 -14.34 -12.51 12.91
N LEU A 70 -13.75 -11.99 13.98
CA LEU A 70 -13.37 -12.73 15.17
C LEU A 70 -13.70 -11.89 16.42
N SER A 71 -14.23 -12.56 17.45
CA SER A 71 -14.48 -11.94 18.76
C SER A 71 -14.13 -12.93 19.86
N ARG A 72 -13.21 -12.52 20.73
CA ARG A 72 -12.71 -13.26 21.91
C ARG A 72 -12.55 -12.27 23.08
N PRO A 73 -12.42 -12.72 24.32
CA PRO A 73 -12.39 -11.80 25.48
C PRO A 73 -11.38 -10.66 25.41
N ALA A 74 -10.18 -10.92 24.86
CA ALA A 74 -9.08 -9.95 24.80
C ALA A 74 -8.72 -9.51 23.36
N ARG A 75 -9.41 -10.01 22.32
CA ARG A 75 -9.11 -9.70 20.92
C ARG A 75 -10.35 -9.80 20.04
N ALA A 76 -10.56 -8.82 19.20
CA ALA A 76 -11.50 -8.92 18.08
C ALA A 76 -10.79 -8.52 16.78
N THR A 77 -11.29 -9.05 15.67
CA THR A 77 -10.85 -8.64 14.33
C THR A 77 -12.05 -8.12 13.58
N ILE A 78 -11.95 -6.93 13.03
CA ILE A 78 -12.99 -6.32 12.20
C ILE A 78 -12.50 -6.15 10.76
N ARG A 79 -13.46 -6.08 9.82
CA ARG A 79 -13.20 -5.64 8.44
C ARG A 79 -13.75 -4.24 8.25
N VAL A 80 -12.91 -3.36 7.72
CA VAL A 80 -13.28 -1.99 7.39
C VAL A 80 -14.33 -2.00 6.28
N PRO A 81 -15.51 -1.37 6.49
CA PRO A 81 -16.57 -1.36 5.49
C PRO A 81 -16.25 -0.39 4.34
N GLU A 82 -16.88 -0.64 3.18
CA GLU A 82 -16.89 0.31 2.08
C GLU A 82 -17.56 1.62 2.52
N GLY A 83 -17.02 2.74 2.04
CA GLY A 83 -17.51 4.08 2.37
C GLY A 83 -17.09 4.60 3.75
N ALA A 84 -16.35 3.81 4.55
CA ALA A 84 -15.79 4.32 5.80
C ALA A 84 -14.76 5.42 5.53
N ILE A 85 -14.75 6.40 6.41
CA ILE A 85 -13.74 7.47 6.48
C ILE A 85 -13.04 7.41 7.84
N SER A 86 -11.93 8.13 7.98
CA SER A 86 -11.20 8.24 9.24
C SER A 86 -12.12 8.73 10.37
N GLY A 87 -12.08 8.06 11.50
CA GLY A 87 -12.95 8.34 12.64
C GLY A 87 -12.80 7.34 13.77
N ASP A 88 -13.66 7.46 14.76
CA ASP A 88 -13.61 6.65 15.95
C ASP A 88 -14.18 5.25 15.74
N LEU A 89 -13.37 4.25 16.06
CA LEU A 89 -13.82 2.88 16.24
C LEU A 89 -14.42 2.73 17.64
N VAL A 90 -15.66 2.26 17.68
CA VAL A 90 -16.37 1.89 18.93
C VAL A 90 -16.83 0.44 18.85
N PHE A 91 -16.61 -0.31 19.94
CA PHE A 91 -17.06 -1.68 20.07
C PHE A 91 -18.27 -1.76 21.01
N HIS A 92 -19.37 -2.30 20.53
CA HIS A 92 -20.64 -2.36 21.23
C HIS A 92 -20.89 -3.77 21.75
N ARG A 93 -21.06 -3.91 23.04
CA ARG A 93 -21.45 -5.14 23.73
C ARG A 93 -22.67 -4.85 24.59
N SER A 94 -23.85 -4.85 23.95
CA SER A 94 -25.12 -4.38 24.50
C SER A 94 -25.33 -4.77 25.98
N PRO A 95 -25.75 -3.82 26.84
CA PRO A 95 -26.07 -2.42 26.55
C PRO A 95 -24.86 -1.46 26.60
N ALA A 96 -23.65 -1.95 26.84
CA ALA A 96 -22.44 -1.15 27.03
C ALA A 96 -21.65 -0.94 25.73
N GLU A 97 -20.90 0.15 25.69
CA GLU A 97 -19.99 0.54 24.62
C GLU A 97 -18.56 0.71 25.17
N SER A 98 -17.57 0.57 24.27
CA SER A 98 -16.16 0.81 24.62
C SER A 98 -15.81 2.30 24.59
N ASN A 99 -14.62 2.62 25.12
CA ASN A 99 -13.91 3.84 24.73
C ASN A 99 -13.65 3.84 23.22
N PRO A 100 -13.60 5.04 22.56
CA PRO A 100 -13.24 5.14 21.15
C PRO A 100 -11.73 5.02 20.93
N ILE A 101 -11.33 4.52 19.76
CA ILE A 101 -9.96 4.63 19.21
C ILE A 101 -10.07 5.16 17.79
N ASN A 102 -9.36 6.26 17.50
CA ASN A 102 -9.38 6.86 16.17
C ASN A 102 -8.61 5.97 15.17
N LEU A 103 -9.26 5.68 14.04
CA LEU A 103 -8.70 4.97 12.90
C LEU A 103 -8.46 5.92 11.73
N ARG A 104 -7.43 5.62 10.96
CA ARG A 104 -7.11 6.30 9.70
C ARG A 104 -7.55 5.42 8.54
N ILE A 105 -8.53 5.88 7.79
CA ILE A 105 -9.09 5.12 6.68
C ILE A 105 -8.71 5.80 5.37
N ALA A 106 -8.14 5.00 4.46
CA ALA A 106 -7.83 5.46 3.13
C ALA A 106 -9.12 5.67 2.32
N VAL A 107 -9.20 6.80 1.64
CA VAL A 107 -10.36 7.16 0.79
C VAL A 107 -9.99 7.12 -0.68
N PRO A 108 -10.91 6.78 -1.60
CA PRO A 108 -10.66 6.82 -3.03
C PRO A 108 -10.20 8.22 -3.49
N MET A 109 -9.12 8.26 -4.27
CA MET A 109 -8.54 9.46 -4.86
C MET A 109 -8.76 9.50 -6.38
N ALA A 110 -8.58 8.36 -7.04
CA ALA A 110 -8.82 8.19 -8.47
C ALA A 110 -9.13 6.72 -8.77
N GLU A 111 -10.06 6.48 -9.69
CA GLU A 111 -10.53 5.15 -10.07
C GLU A 111 -10.37 4.92 -11.58
N ASN A 112 -10.60 3.68 -12.03
CA ASN A 112 -10.45 3.26 -13.42
C ASN A 112 -9.01 3.44 -13.96
N LEU A 113 -8.04 3.29 -13.09
CA LEU A 113 -6.62 3.22 -13.41
C LEU A 113 -6.20 1.75 -13.55
N HIS A 114 -4.96 1.52 -13.96
CA HIS A 114 -4.33 0.21 -13.87
C HIS A 114 -2.85 0.35 -13.51
N PRO A 115 -2.54 0.82 -12.30
CA PRO A 115 -1.18 0.93 -11.83
C PRO A 115 -0.54 -0.46 -11.70
N VAL A 116 0.70 -0.57 -12.10
CA VAL A 116 1.49 -1.81 -11.99
C VAL A 116 2.77 -1.61 -11.18
N ALA A 117 3.01 -0.36 -10.74
CA ALA A 117 4.13 0.05 -9.91
C ALA A 117 3.70 1.20 -8.97
N ASN A 118 4.68 1.79 -8.27
CA ASN A 118 4.45 2.99 -7.48
C ASN A 118 3.92 4.14 -8.35
N PRO A 119 3.00 4.96 -7.87
CA PRO A 119 2.74 6.26 -8.45
C PRO A 119 3.97 7.18 -8.25
N ALA A 120 4.16 8.15 -9.13
CA ALA A 120 5.15 9.21 -8.96
C ALA A 120 4.47 10.49 -8.44
N VAL A 121 5.23 11.35 -7.76
CA VAL A 121 4.74 12.62 -7.22
C VAL A 121 5.68 13.73 -7.66
N ASP A 122 5.13 14.80 -8.23
CA ASP A 122 5.91 15.97 -8.64
C ASP A 122 6.18 16.94 -7.45
N SER A 123 6.93 18.00 -7.72
CA SER A 123 7.24 19.05 -6.72
C SER A 123 6.01 19.80 -6.24
N ASP A 124 4.94 19.83 -7.02
CA ASP A 124 3.68 20.49 -6.68
C ASP A 124 2.73 19.58 -5.91
N GLY A 125 3.10 18.33 -5.69
CA GLY A 125 2.31 17.32 -4.98
C GLY A 125 1.22 16.67 -5.83
N ASN A 126 1.27 16.82 -7.17
CA ASN A 126 0.40 16.05 -8.05
C ASN A 126 0.90 14.61 -8.16
N VAL A 127 -0.03 13.68 -8.27
CA VAL A 127 0.25 12.24 -8.36
C VAL A 127 0.10 11.79 -9.80
N TYR A 128 1.05 10.98 -10.28
CA TYR A 128 1.02 10.40 -11.61
C TYR A 128 0.87 8.88 -11.52
N ALA A 129 -0.08 8.34 -12.26
CA ALA A 129 -0.35 6.91 -12.28
C ALA A 129 -0.55 6.37 -13.68
N THR A 130 -0.06 5.15 -13.90
CA THR A 130 -0.19 4.46 -15.18
C THR A 130 -1.55 3.82 -15.36
N VAL A 131 -2.01 3.76 -16.62
CA VAL A 131 -2.98 2.79 -17.11
C VAL A 131 -2.24 1.84 -18.04
N SER A 132 -1.92 0.67 -17.54
CA SER A 132 -1.16 -0.33 -18.31
C SER A 132 -2.12 -1.39 -18.84
N GLY A 133 -2.34 -1.39 -20.16
CA GLY A 133 -3.10 -2.43 -20.85
C GLY A 133 -2.43 -3.81 -20.78
N GLU A 134 -3.03 -4.83 -21.39
CA GLU A 134 -2.37 -6.12 -21.61
C GLU A 134 -1.07 -5.92 -22.41
N ARG A 135 -0.17 -6.90 -22.37
CA ARG A 135 1.12 -6.78 -23.06
C ARG A 135 0.92 -6.56 -24.56
N GLY A 136 1.45 -5.45 -25.06
CA GLY A 136 1.29 -5.03 -26.45
C GLY A 136 -0.04 -4.33 -26.75
N GLN A 137 -0.90 -4.13 -25.77
CA GLN A 137 -2.16 -3.42 -25.94
C GLN A 137 -1.97 -1.91 -25.70
N ALA A 138 -2.30 -1.11 -26.72
CA ALA A 138 -2.39 0.33 -26.57
C ALA A 138 -3.63 0.73 -25.75
N VAL A 139 -3.47 1.78 -24.95
CA VAL A 139 -4.55 2.40 -24.17
C VAL A 139 -4.70 3.87 -24.56
N PRO A 140 -5.92 4.44 -24.52
CA PRO A 140 -6.14 5.83 -24.97
C PRO A 140 -5.35 6.87 -24.16
N VAL A 141 -5.18 6.61 -22.87
CA VAL A 141 -4.38 7.42 -21.95
C VAL A 141 -3.48 6.47 -21.17
N SER A 142 -2.18 6.68 -21.26
CA SER A 142 -1.17 5.81 -20.62
C SER A 142 -0.81 6.27 -19.21
N ILE A 143 -0.91 7.59 -18.95
CA ILE A 143 -0.62 8.18 -17.65
C ILE A 143 -1.62 9.28 -17.37
N PHE A 144 -2.22 9.23 -16.20
CA PHE A 144 -3.04 10.31 -15.66
C PHE A 144 -2.25 11.10 -14.61
N GLN A 145 -2.49 12.41 -14.57
CA GLN A 145 -2.15 13.30 -13.48
C GLN A 145 -3.36 13.48 -12.57
N ILE A 146 -3.19 13.27 -11.28
CA ILE A 146 -4.20 13.49 -10.25
C ILE A 146 -3.74 14.67 -9.40
N GLN A 147 -4.50 15.75 -9.43
CA GLN A 147 -4.19 16.97 -8.70
C GLN A 147 -4.48 16.82 -7.19
N ARG A 148 -4.03 17.76 -6.37
CA ARG A 148 -4.23 17.75 -4.91
C ARG A 148 -5.71 17.76 -4.49
N ASP A 149 -6.61 18.27 -5.34
CA ASP A 149 -8.06 18.26 -5.16
C ASP A 149 -8.74 17.00 -5.74
N PHE A 150 -7.93 15.99 -6.09
CA PHE A 150 -8.33 14.71 -6.67
C PHE A 150 -8.91 14.79 -8.08
N GLN A 151 -8.79 15.93 -8.75
CA GLN A 151 -9.13 16.00 -10.16
C GLN A 151 -8.15 15.21 -11.02
N MET A 152 -8.67 14.24 -11.77
CA MET A 152 -7.88 13.40 -12.67
C MET A 152 -7.88 13.98 -14.08
N ARG A 153 -6.68 14.14 -14.68
CA ARG A 153 -6.49 14.66 -16.05
C ARG A 153 -5.60 13.73 -16.85
N PRO A 154 -5.91 13.50 -18.15
CA PRO A 154 -4.98 12.83 -19.06
C PRO A 154 -3.66 13.61 -19.15
N PHE A 155 -2.54 12.94 -18.93
CA PHE A 155 -1.22 13.55 -19.02
C PHE A 155 -0.42 13.03 -20.22
N VAL A 156 -0.32 11.70 -20.37
CA VAL A 156 0.38 11.07 -21.49
C VAL A 156 -0.55 10.12 -22.19
N ARG A 157 -0.50 10.15 -23.54
CA ARG A 157 -1.23 9.24 -24.42
C ARG A 157 -0.25 8.39 -25.20
N GLU A 158 -0.71 7.24 -25.68
CA GLU A 158 0.00 6.41 -26.68
C GLU A 158 1.34 5.78 -26.26
N LEU A 159 1.72 5.83 -24.95
CA LEU A 159 2.83 5.01 -24.46
C LEU A 159 2.37 3.57 -24.26
N LEU A 160 3.03 2.65 -24.96
CA LEU A 160 2.71 1.23 -24.86
C LEU A 160 3.21 0.66 -23.52
N ASN A 161 2.28 0.11 -22.75
CA ASN A 161 2.57 -0.57 -21.48
C ASN A 161 3.49 0.21 -20.51
N ALA A 162 3.20 1.49 -20.30
CA ALA A 162 3.84 2.29 -19.26
C ALA A 162 3.80 1.55 -17.90
N THR A 163 4.94 1.46 -17.23
CA THR A 163 5.10 0.61 -16.03
C THR A 163 5.67 1.40 -14.85
N GLY A 164 6.98 1.64 -14.79
CA GLY A 164 7.64 2.40 -13.74
C GLY A 164 7.62 3.89 -14.05
N LEU A 165 7.45 4.69 -13.02
CA LEU A 165 7.44 6.15 -13.07
C LEU A 165 8.45 6.70 -12.06
N ALA A 166 9.26 7.68 -12.47
CA ALA A 166 10.11 8.46 -11.57
C ALA A 166 10.33 9.87 -12.12
N PHE A 167 10.27 10.89 -11.28
CA PHE A 167 10.74 12.22 -11.66
C PHE A 167 12.26 12.26 -11.60
N GLY A 168 12.87 12.82 -12.65
CA GLY A 168 14.29 13.07 -12.67
C GLY A 168 14.66 14.41 -12.00
N PRO A 169 15.96 14.62 -11.70
CA PRO A 169 16.43 15.87 -11.11
C PRO A 169 16.25 17.09 -12.04
N ASP A 170 15.93 16.85 -13.28
CA ASP A 170 15.59 17.86 -14.31
C ASP A 170 14.11 18.23 -14.36
N GLY A 171 13.28 17.63 -13.48
CA GLY A 171 11.84 17.87 -13.38
C GLY A 171 11.00 17.15 -14.43
N TYR A 172 11.60 16.31 -15.29
CA TYR A 172 10.89 15.49 -16.28
C TYR A 172 10.43 14.19 -15.64
N LEU A 173 9.30 13.66 -16.14
CA LEU A 173 8.84 12.34 -15.75
C LEU A 173 9.51 11.28 -16.66
N TYR A 174 10.19 10.33 -16.05
CA TYR A 174 10.74 9.16 -16.74
C TYR A 174 9.80 7.98 -16.60
N VAL A 175 9.61 7.26 -17.71
CA VAL A 175 8.60 6.21 -17.82
C VAL A 175 9.22 4.99 -18.50
N SER A 176 9.23 3.84 -17.83
CA SER A 176 9.63 2.58 -18.47
C SER A 176 8.46 1.93 -19.21
N SER A 177 8.75 1.31 -20.35
CA SER A 177 7.83 0.49 -21.13
C SER A 177 8.24 -0.98 -21.09
N ARG A 178 7.37 -1.81 -20.51
CA ARG A 178 7.63 -3.26 -20.43
C ARG A 178 7.45 -4.00 -21.76
N ALA A 179 6.79 -3.38 -22.73
CA ALA A 179 6.60 -3.98 -24.06
C ALA A 179 7.79 -3.74 -24.97
N GLU A 180 8.45 -2.59 -24.84
CA GLU A 180 9.46 -2.10 -25.79
C GLU A 180 10.88 -2.14 -25.19
N GLY A 181 11.01 -2.30 -23.85
CA GLY A 181 12.31 -2.25 -23.19
C GLY A 181 12.96 -0.86 -23.26
N THR A 182 12.11 0.16 -23.34
CA THR A 182 12.48 1.57 -23.53
C THR A 182 12.17 2.35 -22.27
N VAL A 183 12.98 3.34 -21.94
CA VAL A 183 12.65 4.43 -21.03
C VAL A 183 12.38 5.67 -21.84
N TYR A 184 11.23 6.26 -21.59
CA TYR A 184 10.83 7.56 -22.17
C TYR A 184 11.06 8.68 -21.15
N ARG A 185 11.36 9.87 -21.66
CA ARG A 185 11.44 11.13 -20.91
C ARG A 185 10.28 12.01 -21.36
N VAL A 186 9.46 12.44 -20.42
CA VAL A 186 8.23 13.20 -20.65
C VAL A 186 8.36 14.58 -20.02
N SER A 187 8.15 15.62 -20.82
CA SER A 187 8.21 17.00 -20.32
C SER A 187 7.04 17.34 -19.40
N PRO A 188 7.11 18.45 -18.63
CA PRO A 188 5.98 18.91 -17.81
C PRO A 188 4.69 19.15 -18.62
N GLU A 189 4.80 19.42 -19.92
CA GLU A 189 3.68 19.62 -20.84
C GLU A 189 3.18 18.30 -21.49
N GLY A 190 3.80 17.15 -21.15
CA GLY A 190 3.43 15.84 -21.66
C GLY A 190 4.07 15.45 -23.00
N ALA A 191 5.08 16.21 -23.50
CA ALA A 191 5.82 15.84 -24.71
C ALA A 191 6.77 14.65 -24.43
N ILE A 192 6.69 13.63 -25.27
CA ILE A 192 7.42 12.35 -25.12
C ILE A 192 8.66 12.36 -25.97
N SER A 193 9.78 11.91 -25.41
CA SER A 193 11.01 11.59 -26.15
C SER A 193 11.59 10.26 -25.64
N THR A 194 12.25 9.52 -26.53
CA THR A 194 13.01 8.32 -26.15
C THR A 194 14.24 8.74 -25.37
N TYR A 195 14.45 8.16 -24.19
CA TYR A 195 15.61 8.41 -23.34
C TYR A 195 16.66 7.30 -23.46
N ALA A 196 16.24 6.04 -23.32
CA ALA A 196 17.12 4.89 -23.39
C ALA A 196 16.37 3.65 -23.91
N GLU A 197 17.05 2.75 -24.59
CA GLU A 197 16.48 1.54 -25.19
C GLU A 197 17.32 0.30 -24.89
N GLY A 198 16.77 -0.88 -25.19
CA GLY A 198 17.50 -2.15 -25.11
C GLY A 198 17.47 -2.85 -23.76
N MET A 199 16.54 -2.48 -22.86
CA MET A 199 16.46 -3.02 -21.50
C MET A 199 15.47 -4.18 -21.34
N GLY A 200 15.21 -4.96 -22.38
CA GLY A 200 14.37 -6.16 -22.32
C GLY A 200 12.92 -5.86 -21.87
N ILE A 201 12.53 -6.28 -20.68
CA ILE A 201 11.22 -6.00 -20.10
C ILE A 201 11.40 -4.99 -18.96
N ALA A 202 11.62 -3.72 -19.34
CA ALA A 202 11.85 -2.62 -18.42
C ALA A 202 10.63 -2.40 -17.49
N THR A 203 10.86 -2.34 -16.18
CA THR A 203 9.80 -2.24 -15.18
C THR A 203 10.08 -1.10 -14.19
N GLY A 204 10.41 -1.38 -12.93
CA GLY A 204 10.67 -0.33 -11.95
C GLY A 204 11.89 0.51 -12.29
N ILE A 205 11.81 1.80 -12.00
CA ILE A 205 12.89 2.76 -12.22
C ILE A 205 13.10 3.63 -10.97
N ALA A 206 14.32 4.07 -10.74
CA ALA A 206 14.66 5.01 -9.67
C ALA A 206 15.92 5.80 -10.01
N PHE A 207 15.99 7.05 -9.55
CA PHE A 207 17.19 7.88 -9.63
C PHE A 207 18.03 7.78 -8.36
N ASP A 208 19.35 7.79 -8.52
CA ASP A 208 20.24 8.08 -7.41
C ASP A 208 20.45 9.61 -7.24
N ARG A 209 21.16 10.01 -6.19
CA ARG A 209 21.44 11.43 -5.91
C ARG A 209 22.37 12.10 -6.93
N ASP A 210 23.13 11.31 -7.69
CA ASP A 210 24.03 11.79 -8.72
C ASP A 210 23.31 12.01 -10.06
N GLY A 211 22.01 11.64 -10.14
CA GLY A 211 21.17 11.77 -11.32
C GLY A 211 21.32 10.62 -12.32
N ASN A 212 21.89 9.48 -11.89
CA ASN A 212 21.86 8.26 -12.69
C ASN A 212 20.51 7.56 -12.52
N LEU A 213 19.99 7.01 -13.61
CA LEU A 213 18.74 6.25 -13.62
C LEU A 213 19.04 4.75 -13.52
N PHE A 214 18.32 4.06 -12.64
CA PHE A 214 18.38 2.61 -12.52
C PHE A 214 17.08 2.00 -13.02
N VAL A 215 17.20 0.91 -13.79
CA VAL A 215 16.06 0.25 -14.44
C VAL A 215 16.11 -1.24 -14.15
N GLY A 216 15.03 -1.79 -13.60
CA GLY A 216 14.88 -3.22 -13.39
C GLY A 216 14.26 -3.89 -14.61
N ASP A 217 14.96 -4.85 -15.20
CA ASP A 217 14.43 -5.75 -16.22
C ASP A 217 13.95 -7.07 -15.59
N ARG A 218 12.79 -7.55 -15.99
CA ARG A 218 12.19 -8.78 -15.45
C ARG A 218 13.06 -10.03 -15.60
N SER A 219 14.05 -10.04 -16.50
CA SER A 219 15.01 -11.13 -16.63
C SER A 219 15.96 -11.26 -15.41
N GLY A 220 15.97 -10.26 -14.53
CA GLY A 220 16.83 -10.20 -13.35
C GLY A 220 17.94 -9.14 -13.46
N THR A 221 18.06 -8.47 -14.57
CA THR A 221 19.09 -7.45 -14.76
C THR A 221 18.64 -6.11 -14.18
N ILE A 222 19.52 -5.49 -13.40
CA ILE A 222 19.39 -4.09 -13.00
C ILE A 222 20.39 -3.29 -13.86
N PHE A 223 19.88 -2.42 -14.73
CA PHE A 223 20.69 -1.51 -15.52
C PHE A 223 20.94 -0.21 -14.76
N LYS A 224 22.09 0.39 -14.98
CA LYS A 224 22.41 1.77 -14.63
C LYS A 224 22.61 2.57 -15.90
N ILE A 225 21.92 3.68 -16.01
CA ILE A 225 22.05 4.66 -17.08
C ILE A 225 22.69 5.89 -16.47
N GLY A 226 23.83 6.29 -17.00
CA GLY A 226 24.56 7.48 -16.57
C GLY A 226 23.66 8.73 -16.66
N ARG A 227 24.03 9.77 -15.91
CA ARG A 227 23.32 11.05 -15.89
C ARG A 227 23.06 11.56 -17.32
N ALA A 228 21.90 12.16 -17.52
CA ALA A 228 21.54 12.77 -18.79
C ALA A 228 22.58 13.82 -19.26
N ASN A 229 22.88 13.77 -20.54
CA ASN A 229 23.72 14.77 -21.20
C ASN A 229 23.01 16.14 -21.25
N PRO A 230 23.72 17.25 -21.48
CA PRO A 230 23.12 18.57 -21.58
C PRO A 230 22.04 18.71 -22.67
N ASP A 231 22.11 17.88 -23.71
CA ASP A 231 21.12 17.82 -24.79
C ASP A 231 19.88 16.98 -24.47
N GLY A 232 19.85 16.38 -23.27
CA GLY A 232 18.73 15.55 -22.78
C GLY A 232 18.81 14.08 -23.23
N THR A 233 19.85 13.67 -23.93
CA THR A 233 20.09 12.25 -24.26
C THR A 233 20.59 11.49 -23.03
N SER A 234 20.45 10.15 -23.04
CA SER A 234 20.96 9.31 -21.96
C SER A 234 22.48 9.30 -21.89
N GLY A 235 23.02 9.14 -20.71
CA GLY A 235 24.39 8.71 -20.54
C GLY A 235 24.61 7.25 -20.94
N GLU A 236 25.78 6.74 -20.66
CA GLU A 236 26.16 5.34 -20.95
C GLU A 236 25.30 4.35 -20.16
N ILE A 237 24.90 3.25 -20.80
CA ILE A 237 24.07 2.18 -20.23
C ILE A 237 24.97 0.97 -19.96
N PHE A 238 24.88 0.43 -18.75
CA PHE A 238 25.61 -0.78 -18.38
C PHE A 238 24.83 -1.62 -17.35
N VAL A 239 25.18 -2.91 -17.28
CA VAL A 239 24.64 -3.82 -16.28
C VAL A 239 25.23 -3.46 -14.92
N TYR A 240 24.37 -3.18 -13.95
CA TYR A 240 24.79 -2.82 -12.59
C TYR A 240 24.81 -4.01 -11.65
N ALA A 241 23.76 -4.84 -11.71
CA ALA A 241 23.64 -6.06 -10.90
C ALA A 241 22.73 -7.08 -11.59
N THR A 242 22.79 -8.32 -11.13
CA THR A 242 21.89 -9.39 -11.57
C THR A 242 21.25 -10.05 -10.36
N LEU A 243 19.92 -10.23 -10.43
CA LEU A 243 19.07 -10.84 -9.42
C LEU A 243 18.33 -12.06 -10.01
N GLU A 244 17.54 -12.76 -9.18
CA GLU A 244 16.61 -13.78 -9.65
C GLU A 244 15.53 -13.13 -10.53
N PRO A 245 15.17 -13.72 -11.70
CA PRO A 245 14.12 -13.20 -12.56
C PRO A 245 12.78 -12.99 -11.82
N SER A 246 12.12 -11.87 -12.10
CA SER A 246 10.82 -11.55 -11.50
C SER A 246 9.65 -12.00 -12.40
N ILE A 247 8.59 -12.51 -11.79
CA ILE A 247 7.33 -12.84 -12.50
C ILE A 247 6.43 -11.62 -12.70
N ALA A 248 6.77 -10.47 -12.08
CA ALA A 248 6.05 -9.20 -12.21
C ALA A 248 7.06 -8.05 -12.36
N ALA A 249 6.64 -6.81 -12.07
CA ALA A 249 7.55 -5.68 -12.08
C ALA A 249 8.56 -5.77 -10.91
N TYR A 250 9.80 -5.35 -11.16
CA TYR A 250 10.70 -4.91 -10.11
C TYR A 250 10.28 -3.54 -9.60
N HIS A 251 10.58 -3.26 -8.34
CA HIS A 251 10.39 -1.93 -7.76
C HIS A 251 11.70 -1.54 -7.08
N LEU A 252 12.11 -0.30 -7.29
CA LEU A 252 13.39 0.23 -6.91
C LEU A 252 13.22 1.47 -6.05
N ALA A 253 14.03 1.60 -5.00
CA ALA A 253 14.13 2.83 -4.22
C ALA A 253 15.52 2.95 -3.59
N PHE A 254 16.06 4.16 -3.51
CA PHE A 254 17.33 4.44 -2.82
C PHE A 254 17.07 4.88 -1.38
N ASN A 255 17.91 4.43 -0.47
CA ASN A 255 17.98 5.00 0.87
C ASN A 255 18.93 6.21 0.92
N ASP A 256 19.07 6.84 2.11
CA ASP A 256 19.96 7.99 2.30
C ASP A 256 21.44 7.70 2.10
N ALA A 257 21.86 6.47 2.34
CA ALA A 257 23.26 6.05 2.14
C ALA A 257 23.61 5.81 0.66
N GLY A 258 22.63 5.92 -0.25
CA GLY A 258 22.82 5.62 -1.68
C GLY A 258 22.81 4.12 -1.99
N THR A 259 22.27 3.29 -1.09
CA THR A 259 22.03 1.87 -1.34
C THR A 259 20.72 1.69 -2.08
N LEU A 260 20.72 0.94 -3.16
CA LEU A 260 19.52 0.60 -3.91
C LEU A 260 18.81 -0.58 -3.26
N PHE A 261 17.51 -0.40 -2.96
CA PHE A 261 16.63 -1.47 -2.50
C PHE A 261 15.77 -1.95 -3.67
N VAL A 262 15.64 -3.26 -3.79
CA VAL A 262 14.92 -3.90 -4.89
C VAL A 262 13.96 -4.94 -4.35
N THR A 263 12.71 -4.86 -4.79
CA THR A 263 11.69 -5.90 -4.62
C THR A 263 11.20 -6.37 -5.98
N GLY A 264 10.73 -7.60 -6.04
CA GLY A 264 10.12 -8.16 -7.23
C GLY A 264 9.59 -9.56 -6.91
N PRO A 265 8.30 -9.84 -7.18
CA PRO A 265 7.77 -11.18 -6.95
C PRO A 265 8.51 -12.21 -7.80
N THR A 266 9.01 -13.26 -7.17
CA THR A 266 9.62 -14.43 -7.83
C THR A 266 8.71 -15.64 -7.72
N THR A 267 9.13 -16.78 -8.28
CA THR A 267 8.43 -18.06 -8.10
C THR A 267 8.70 -18.68 -6.74
N SER A 268 9.70 -18.17 -6.02
CA SER A 268 10.00 -18.61 -4.65
C SER A 268 8.89 -18.21 -3.67
N SER A 269 8.56 -19.10 -2.74
CA SER A 269 7.66 -18.79 -1.63
C SER A 269 8.33 -17.91 -0.55
N ASN A 270 9.65 -17.84 -0.53
CA ASN A 270 10.45 -17.09 0.42
C ASN A 270 11.09 -15.88 -0.27
N GLN A 271 10.25 -14.89 -0.55
CA GLN A 271 10.67 -13.69 -1.26
C GLN A 271 11.52 -12.77 -0.37
N ALA A 272 12.52 -12.16 -0.98
CA ALA A 272 13.46 -11.27 -0.32
C ALA A 272 13.33 -9.83 -0.84
N ILE A 273 13.69 -8.89 0.02
CA ILE A 273 14.07 -7.54 -0.36
C ILE A 273 15.59 -7.55 -0.49
N HIS A 274 16.07 -7.21 -1.68
CA HIS A 274 17.51 -7.13 -1.95
C HIS A 274 18.01 -5.71 -1.79
N THR A 275 19.26 -5.58 -1.41
CA THR A 275 20.02 -4.33 -1.49
C THR A 275 21.20 -4.49 -2.44
N ILE A 276 21.53 -3.42 -3.14
CA ILE A 276 22.66 -3.34 -4.05
C ILE A 276 23.46 -2.11 -3.62
N ASP A 277 24.72 -2.33 -3.27
CA ASP A 277 25.63 -1.25 -2.90
C ASP A 277 26.18 -0.50 -4.11
N ARG A 278 27.01 0.53 -3.89
CA ARG A 278 27.59 1.36 -4.96
C ARG A 278 28.50 0.60 -5.91
N ASP A 279 29.03 -0.53 -5.49
CA ASP A 279 29.91 -1.39 -6.27
C ASP A 279 29.12 -2.48 -7.05
N GLY A 280 27.79 -2.52 -6.89
CA GLY A 280 26.90 -3.50 -7.54
C GLY A 280 26.77 -4.83 -6.78
N ASN A 281 27.32 -4.93 -5.56
CA ASN A 281 27.20 -6.15 -4.75
C ASN A 281 25.79 -6.26 -4.17
N THR A 282 25.21 -7.44 -4.31
CA THR A 282 23.84 -7.73 -3.85
C THR A 282 23.85 -8.43 -2.50
N THR A 283 22.98 -7.99 -1.60
CA THR A 283 22.73 -8.65 -0.32
C THR A 283 21.22 -8.74 -0.04
N VAL A 284 20.83 -9.61 0.87
CA VAL A 284 19.44 -9.72 1.32
C VAL A 284 19.24 -8.82 2.54
N PHE A 285 18.33 -7.87 2.41
CA PHE A 285 17.94 -6.99 3.52
C PHE A 285 16.88 -7.64 4.42
N TYR A 286 15.83 -8.22 3.83
CA TYR A 286 14.73 -8.83 4.59
C TYR A 286 14.15 -10.01 3.81
N GLN A 287 13.70 -11.05 4.54
CA GLN A 287 12.99 -12.21 3.99
C GLN A 287 11.69 -12.47 4.76
N GLY A 288 10.75 -13.14 4.12
CA GLY A 288 9.51 -13.58 4.75
C GLY A 288 8.29 -12.72 4.42
N LEU A 289 8.41 -11.81 3.46
CA LEU A 289 7.24 -11.14 2.87
C LEU A 289 6.67 -12.00 1.74
N GLY A 290 5.33 -12.01 1.63
CA GLY A 290 4.66 -12.57 0.47
C GLY A 290 4.42 -11.48 -0.57
N ARG A 291 4.80 -11.75 -1.83
CA ARG A 291 4.56 -10.90 -3.01
C ARG A 291 4.97 -9.43 -2.77
N ALA A 292 6.19 -9.19 -2.35
CA ALA A 292 6.72 -7.85 -2.18
C ALA A 292 6.73 -7.09 -3.52
N GLN A 293 6.12 -5.90 -3.55
CA GLN A 293 5.96 -5.06 -4.72
C GLN A 293 6.48 -3.64 -4.41
N GLY A 294 5.70 -2.60 -4.72
CA GLY A 294 6.08 -1.20 -4.56
C GLY A 294 6.68 -0.85 -3.21
N ILE A 295 7.73 -0.05 -3.20
CA ILE A 295 8.51 0.33 -2.03
C ILE A 295 8.72 1.84 -1.96
N ALA A 296 8.74 2.38 -0.76
CA ALA A 296 9.08 3.77 -0.48
C ALA A 296 9.72 3.90 0.92
N PHE A 297 10.53 4.93 1.13
CA PHE A 297 11.14 5.23 2.42
C PHE A 297 10.48 6.42 3.10
N ASP A 298 10.43 6.39 4.44
CA ASP A 298 10.23 7.60 5.24
C ASP A 298 11.58 8.29 5.55
N VAL A 299 11.52 9.50 6.10
CA VAL A 299 12.72 10.26 6.50
C VAL A 299 13.48 9.61 7.67
N SER A 300 12.85 8.71 8.42
CA SER A 300 13.48 7.95 9.50
C SER A 300 14.22 6.69 9.01
N GLY A 301 14.22 6.43 7.70
CA GLY A 301 14.85 5.28 7.07
C GLY A 301 14.06 3.98 7.19
N ASN A 302 12.79 4.02 7.56
CA ASN A 302 11.94 2.84 7.47
C ASN A 302 11.50 2.61 6.02
N LEU A 303 11.55 1.35 5.60
CA LEU A 303 11.06 0.92 4.29
C LEU A 303 9.60 0.48 4.40
N TYR A 304 8.75 1.01 3.52
CA TYR A 304 7.35 0.61 3.38
C TYR A 304 7.19 -0.20 2.09
N VAL A 305 6.55 -1.35 2.19
CA VAL A 305 6.46 -2.34 1.10
C VAL A 305 5.01 -2.78 0.93
N ALA A 306 4.48 -2.70 -0.29
CA ALA A 306 3.21 -3.35 -0.63
C ALA A 306 3.41 -4.87 -0.68
N ALA A 307 2.92 -5.60 0.34
CA ALA A 307 3.23 -7.01 0.54
C ALA A 307 2.21 -7.71 1.47
N SER A 308 2.48 -8.97 1.79
CA SER A 308 1.85 -9.64 2.92
C SER A 308 2.89 -10.07 3.96
N LEU A 309 2.49 -10.00 5.23
CA LEU A 309 3.28 -10.44 6.38
C LEU A 309 2.41 -11.38 7.23
N ARG A 310 2.86 -12.64 7.41
CA ARG A 310 2.14 -13.64 8.23
C ARG A 310 0.66 -13.79 7.83
N GLY A 311 0.35 -13.72 6.54
CA GLY A 311 -1.00 -13.83 5.99
C GLY A 311 -1.81 -12.51 5.96
N GLN A 312 -1.39 -11.47 6.66
CA GLN A 312 -2.01 -10.15 6.61
C GLN A 312 -1.47 -9.36 5.40
N ARG A 313 -2.35 -8.73 4.64
CA ARG A 313 -2.02 -7.97 3.42
C ARG A 313 -2.09 -6.48 3.68
N GLY A 314 -1.19 -5.73 3.04
CA GLY A 314 -1.19 -4.28 3.17
C GLY A 314 0.15 -3.63 2.83
N ILE A 315 0.42 -2.51 3.46
CA ILE A 315 1.75 -1.90 3.49
C ILE A 315 2.47 -2.36 4.75
N ILE A 316 3.58 -3.02 4.53
CA ILE A 316 4.45 -3.52 5.61
C ILE A 316 5.58 -2.52 5.81
N ARG A 317 5.75 -2.05 7.03
CA ARG A 317 6.90 -1.25 7.44
C ARG A 317 8.00 -2.17 7.92
N VAL A 318 9.19 -2.04 7.35
CA VAL A 318 10.41 -2.71 7.81
C VAL A 318 11.39 -1.64 8.29
N ASN A 319 11.73 -1.66 9.56
CA ASN A 319 12.64 -0.67 10.13
C ASN A 319 14.13 -1.03 9.86
N PRO A 320 15.10 -0.11 10.13
CA PRO A 320 16.52 -0.38 9.95
C PRO A 320 17.07 -1.54 10.81
N ARG A 321 16.33 -2.01 11.82
CA ARG A 321 16.67 -3.18 12.63
C ARG A 321 16.08 -4.48 12.07
N HIS A 322 15.51 -4.45 10.87
CA HIS A 322 14.85 -5.58 10.20
C HIS A 322 13.59 -6.09 10.91
N GLU A 323 12.92 -5.24 11.69
CA GLU A 323 11.64 -5.57 12.30
C GLU A 323 10.50 -5.16 11.37
N ALA A 324 9.64 -6.13 11.02
CA ALA A 324 8.52 -5.92 10.12
C ALA A 324 7.19 -5.84 10.87
N THR A 325 6.38 -4.84 10.53
CA THR A 325 5.04 -4.62 11.08
C THR A 325 4.07 -4.23 9.97
N LEU A 326 2.79 -4.62 10.10
CA LEU A 326 1.73 -4.13 9.22
C LEU A 326 1.43 -2.66 9.59
N ALA A 327 1.70 -1.75 8.68
CA ALA A 327 1.44 -0.31 8.86
C ALA A 327 0.04 0.09 8.40
N ILE A 328 -0.39 -0.44 7.26
CA ILE A 328 -1.72 -0.19 6.67
C ILE A 328 -2.30 -1.53 6.23
N SER A 329 -3.51 -1.86 6.67
CA SER A 329 -4.21 -3.06 6.19
C SER A 329 -4.98 -2.75 4.91
N GLY A 330 -4.82 -3.59 3.89
CA GLY A 330 -5.49 -3.41 2.60
C GLY A 330 -5.20 -4.52 1.61
N ASN A 331 -6.12 -4.74 0.68
CA ASN A 331 -6.01 -5.75 -0.35
C ASN A 331 -5.56 -5.15 -1.69
N ASN A 332 -4.97 -5.98 -2.56
CA ASN A 332 -4.61 -5.65 -3.94
C ASN A 332 -3.62 -4.48 -4.10
N LEU A 333 -2.92 -4.10 -3.06
CA LEU A 333 -1.90 -3.05 -3.12
C LEU A 333 -0.74 -3.49 -4.01
N VAL A 334 -0.33 -2.59 -4.91
CA VAL A 334 0.79 -2.77 -5.83
C VAL A 334 1.90 -1.75 -5.58
N GLY A 335 1.59 -0.62 -4.92
CA GLY A 335 2.56 0.42 -4.65
C GLY A 335 2.06 1.50 -3.71
N LEU A 336 2.93 2.42 -3.39
CA LEU A 336 2.65 3.61 -2.58
C LEU A 336 3.61 4.74 -2.96
N ALA A 337 3.20 5.96 -2.66
CA ALA A 337 4.09 7.11 -2.60
C ALA A 337 3.69 8.01 -1.42
N PHE A 338 4.68 8.58 -0.75
CA PHE A 338 4.42 9.57 0.28
C PHE A 338 4.13 10.93 -0.37
N LEU A 339 3.20 11.64 0.23
CA LEU A 339 2.80 12.99 -0.11
C LEU A 339 3.32 13.96 0.96
N GLU A 340 3.10 15.24 0.75
CA GLU A 340 3.36 16.25 1.78
C GLU A 340 2.42 16.10 2.98
N ASP A 341 2.74 16.79 4.08
CA ASP A 341 1.92 16.88 5.30
C ASP A 341 1.58 15.52 5.94
N GLY A 342 2.48 14.55 5.81
CA GLY A 342 2.31 13.24 6.44
C GLY A 342 1.29 12.34 5.76
N ASN A 343 0.88 12.65 4.55
CA ASN A 343 -0.05 11.87 3.75
C ASN A 343 0.66 10.83 2.87
N ALA A 344 -0.11 9.89 2.33
CA ALA A 344 0.36 8.94 1.34
C ALA A 344 -0.74 8.62 0.32
N THR A 345 -0.31 8.30 -0.90
CA THR A 345 -1.16 7.66 -1.90
C THR A 345 -0.81 6.17 -1.99
N LEU A 346 -1.85 5.35 -2.04
CA LEU A 346 -1.75 3.89 -2.14
C LEU A 346 -2.29 3.47 -3.50
N ALA A 347 -1.51 2.71 -4.26
CA ALA A 347 -1.94 2.19 -5.55
C ALA A 347 -2.45 0.76 -5.39
N THR A 348 -3.67 0.50 -5.86
CA THR A 348 -4.22 -0.83 -6.10
C THR A 348 -4.16 -1.16 -7.60
N ARG A 349 -4.73 -2.28 -8.01
CA ARG A 349 -4.76 -2.66 -9.43
C ARG A 349 -5.66 -1.78 -10.30
N ASP A 350 -6.56 -1.03 -9.70
CA ASP A 350 -7.65 -0.31 -10.39
C ASP A 350 -7.90 1.10 -9.88
N ALA A 351 -7.24 1.50 -8.78
CA ALA A 351 -7.48 2.79 -8.15
C ALA A 351 -6.26 3.31 -7.36
N LEU A 352 -6.30 4.61 -7.08
CA LEU A 352 -5.48 5.25 -6.06
C LEU A 352 -6.34 5.63 -4.86
N TYR A 353 -5.76 5.52 -3.67
CA TYR A 353 -6.35 5.92 -2.40
C TYR A 353 -5.46 6.93 -1.69
N HIS A 354 -6.06 7.89 -1.03
CA HIS A 354 -5.38 8.85 -0.16
C HIS A 354 -5.54 8.45 1.29
N VAL A 355 -4.48 8.54 2.09
CA VAL A 355 -4.52 8.29 3.54
C VAL A 355 -3.61 9.25 4.28
N SER A 356 -4.09 9.80 5.42
CA SER A 356 -3.26 10.57 6.32
C SER A 356 -2.59 9.65 7.34
N LEU A 357 -1.25 9.66 7.41
CA LEU A 357 -0.48 8.76 8.24
C LEU A 357 0.33 9.48 9.33
N ASP A 358 0.52 10.79 9.22
CA ASP A 358 1.49 11.61 9.97
C ASP A 358 2.92 11.04 9.84
N ILE A 359 3.24 10.52 8.66
CA ILE A 359 4.56 9.98 8.34
C ILE A 359 5.17 10.88 7.28
N GLU A 360 6.28 11.51 7.61
CA GLU A 360 7.05 12.26 6.65
C GLU A 360 7.79 11.33 5.70
N GLY A 361 7.35 11.30 4.46
CA GLY A 361 7.95 10.50 3.42
C GLY A 361 9.23 11.13 2.90
N ARG A 362 10.15 10.26 2.45
CA ARG A 362 11.32 10.72 1.75
C ARG A 362 10.92 11.15 0.33
N ARG A 363 11.25 12.38 -0.03
CA ARG A 363 11.13 12.82 -1.42
C ARG A 363 12.12 12.03 -2.28
N LEU A 364 11.61 11.36 -3.27
CA LEU A 364 12.42 10.88 -4.39
C LEU A 364 12.76 12.13 -5.21
N ILE A 365 14.04 12.45 -5.28
CA ILE A 365 14.53 13.57 -6.09
C ILE A 365 14.40 13.14 -7.52
#